data_6c36efd88f5c0eafef108eeb5900df91
#
_entry.id   6c36efd88f5c0eafef108eeb5900df91
#
_cell.length_a   1.000
_cell.length_b   1.000
_cell.length_c   1.000
_cell.angle_alpha   90.00
_cell.angle_beta   90.00
_cell.angle_gamma   90.00
#
_symmetry.space_group_name_H-M   'P 1'
#
loop_
_entity.id
_entity.type
_entity.pdbx_description
1 polymer ?
#
loop_
_entity_poly.entity_id
_entity_poly.type
_entity_poly.pdbx_seq_one_letter_code
_entity_poly.pdbx_strand_id
1 'polypeptide(L)' 'MRGAVQGRKYLHIYMNVQEKNLKKLLTEITSLKRPTISPLSQDGWYGVNTVIPKSEFHRLVPKLRKIAQGLVVLSLIHI' A
#
# COMPACT_ATOMS: atom_id res chain seq x y z
N MET A 1 3.76 -27.92 8.87
CA MET A 1 4.04 -27.36 9.09
C MET A 1 3.89 -26.47 9.51
N ARG A 2 3.77 -26.40 9.78
CA ARG A 2 3.65 -25.58 10.18
C ARG A 2 4.06 -24.46 10.14
N GLY A 3 4.51 -24.50 10.23
CA GLY A 3 5.18 -23.30 10.26
C GLY A 3 4.79 -22.31 9.24
N ALA A 4 4.34 -22.76 8.15
CA ALA A 4 3.93 -21.86 7.09
C ALA A 4 2.84 -20.91 7.54
N VAL A 5 2.06 -21.33 8.49
CA VAL A 5 0.97 -20.51 8.98
C VAL A 5 1.45 -19.41 9.88
N GLN A 6 2.54 -19.68 10.54
CA GLN A 6 3.03 -18.73 11.50
C GLN A 6 3.85 -17.68 10.83
N GLY A 7 3.87 -16.52 11.39
CA GLY A 7 4.70 -15.47 10.89
C GLY A 7 4.20 -14.81 9.64
N ARG A 8 2.94 -14.93 9.35
CA ARG A 8 2.38 -14.13 8.30
C ARG A 8 2.43 -12.69 8.72
N LYS A 9 3.23 -11.93 8.01
CA LYS A 9 3.43 -10.55 8.36
C LYS A 9 2.93 -9.65 7.25
N TYR A 10 2.26 -8.60 7.65
CA TYR A 10 1.73 -7.61 6.72
C TYR A 10 2.20 -6.24 7.16
N LEU A 11 2.29 -5.35 6.21
CA LEU A 11 2.65 -3.98 6.49
C LEU A 11 1.49 -3.07 6.15
N HIS A 12 1.15 -2.19 7.09
CA HIS A 12 0.15 -1.17 6.85
C HIS A 12 0.89 0.06 6.34
N ILE A 13 0.62 0.44 5.11
CA ILE A 13 1.31 1.55 4.49
C ILE A 13 0.34 2.65 4.10
N TYR A 14 0.86 3.87 4.06
CA TYR A 14 0.10 5.04 3.69
C TYR A 14 0.87 5.78 2.62
N MET A 15 0.14 6.27 1.62
CA MET A 15 0.74 6.98 0.50
C MET A 15 -0.14 8.15 0.10
N ASN A 16 0.51 9.21 -0.39
CA ASN A 16 -0.18 10.30 -1.05
C ASN A 16 -0.03 10.12 -2.54
N VAL A 17 -1.13 10.24 -3.27
CA VAL A 17 -1.10 10.02 -4.70
C VAL A 17 -1.97 11.05 -5.39
N GLN A 18 -1.54 11.49 -6.56
CA GLN A 18 -2.33 12.40 -7.38
C GLN A 18 -3.44 11.63 -8.09
N GLU A 19 -4.52 12.33 -8.35
CA GLU A 19 -5.68 11.71 -8.99
C GLU A 19 -5.31 11.01 -10.29
N LYS A 20 -4.45 11.63 -11.07
CA LYS A 20 -4.06 11.05 -12.36
C LYS A 20 -3.32 9.74 -12.20
N ASN A 21 -2.71 9.50 -11.05
CA ASN A 21 -1.94 8.28 -10.80
C ASN A 21 -2.73 7.27 -9.97
N LEU A 22 -3.91 7.64 -9.52
CA LEU A 22 -4.68 6.79 -8.63
C LEU A 22 -5.03 5.46 -9.28
N LYS A 23 -5.46 5.49 -10.52
CA LYS A 23 -5.82 4.27 -11.23
C LYS A 23 -4.62 3.35 -11.38
N LYS A 24 -3.47 3.92 -11.69
CA LYS A 24 -2.25 3.15 -11.82
C LYS A 24 -1.91 2.46 -10.50
N LEU A 25 -2.02 3.22 -9.41
CA LEU A 25 -1.74 2.67 -8.09
C LEU A 25 -2.67 1.51 -7.77
N LEU A 26 -3.95 1.70 -8.01
CA LEU A 26 -4.93 0.67 -7.73
C LEU A 26 -4.68 -0.58 -8.55
N THR A 27 -4.21 -0.42 -9.78
CA THR A 27 -3.89 -1.56 -10.61
C THR A 27 -2.73 -2.36 -10.03
N GLU A 28 -1.74 -1.68 -9.49
CA GLU A 28 -0.58 -2.37 -8.93
C GLU A 28 -0.91 -3.13 -7.65
N ILE A 29 -1.90 -2.68 -6.90
CA ILE A 29 -2.20 -3.29 -5.61
C ILE A 29 -3.56 -4.00 -5.59
N THR A 30 -4.18 -4.22 -6.73
CA THR A 30 -5.51 -4.82 -6.76
C THR A 30 -5.54 -6.25 -6.26
N SER A 31 -4.44 -6.96 -6.35
CA SER A 31 -4.40 -8.33 -5.87
C SER A 31 -4.34 -8.41 -4.35
N LEU A 32 -4.19 -7.29 -3.70
CA LEU A 32 -4.10 -7.21 -2.26
C LEU A 32 -5.45 -6.81 -1.69
N LYS A 33 -5.49 -6.58 -0.41
CA LYS A 33 -6.73 -6.13 0.21
C LYS A 33 -7.13 -4.77 -0.34
N ARG A 34 -8.44 -4.52 -0.34
CA ARG A 34 -8.96 -3.25 -0.79
C ARG A 34 -8.32 -2.11 -0.05
N PRO A 35 -7.75 -1.16 -0.76
CA PRO A 35 -7.20 0.02 -0.10
C PRO A 35 -8.31 0.98 0.34
N THR A 36 -8.02 1.74 1.37
CA THR A 36 -8.90 2.82 1.80
C THR A 36 -8.37 4.10 1.16
N ILE A 37 -9.25 4.77 0.43
CA ILE A 37 -8.88 5.98 -0.29
C ILE A 37 -9.64 7.15 0.29
N SER A 38 -8.92 8.20 0.64
CA SER A 38 -9.51 9.41 1.21
C SER A 38 -9.00 10.63 0.48
N PRO A 39 -9.90 11.57 0.14
CA PRO A 39 -9.44 12.81 -0.47
C PRO A 39 -8.68 13.64 0.56
N LEU A 40 -7.65 14.32 0.09
CA LEU A 40 -6.88 15.21 0.93
C LEU A 40 -7.40 16.63 0.76
N SER A 41 -6.98 17.50 1.67
CA SER A 41 -7.42 18.88 1.60
C SER A 41 -6.95 19.58 0.33
N GLN A 42 -5.86 19.11 -0.24
CA GLN A 42 -5.37 19.64 -1.49
C GLN A 42 -6.07 18.96 -2.65
N ASP A 43 -6.65 19.77 -3.54
CA ASP A 43 -7.37 19.23 -4.68
C ASP A 43 -6.49 18.34 -5.55
N GLY A 44 -7.06 17.22 -5.99
CA GLY A 44 -6.35 16.31 -6.86
C GLY A 44 -5.42 15.37 -6.14
N TRP A 45 -5.42 15.37 -4.83
CA TRP A 45 -4.57 14.49 -4.04
C TRP A 45 -5.41 13.58 -3.17
N TYR A 46 -4.95 12.36 -3.03
CA TYR A 46 -5.64 11.35 -2.25
C TYR A 46 -4.68 10.63 -1.33
N GLY A 47 -5.15 10.29 -0.16
CA GLY A 47 -4.42 9.44 0.76
C GLY A 47 -4.89 8.00 0.58
N VAL A 48 -3.95 7.09 0.44
CA VAL A 48 -4.27 5.68 0.24
C VAL A 48 -3.68 4.86 1.36
N ASN A 49 -4.53 4.16 2.09
CA ASN A 49 -4.13 3.22 3.13
C ASN A 49 -4.34 1.81 2.62
N THR A 50 -3.33 0.98 2.73
CA THR A 50 -3.47 -0.40 2.31
C THR A 50 -2.59 -1.29 3.14
N VAL A 51 -2.90 -2.59 3.11
CA VAL A 51 -2.13 -3.59 3.84
C VAL A 51 -1.58 -4.57 2.81
N ILE A 52 -0.27 -4.75 2.81
CA ILE A 52 0.37 -5.65 1.86
C ILE A 52 1.22 -6.66 2.59
N PRO A 53 1.39 -7.87 2.02
CA PRO A 53 2.28 -8.84 2.62
C PRO A 53 3.71 -8.32 2.68
N LYS A 54 4.37 -8.56 3.78
CA LYS A 54 5.75 -8.11 3.92
C LYS A 54 6.63 -8.69 2.82
N SER A 55 6.36 -9.91 2.42
CA SER A 55 7.16 -10.56 1.38
C SER A 55 7.05 -9.84 0.04
N GLU A 56 5.96 -9.12 -0.19
CA GLU A 56 5.78 -8.40 -1.45
C GLU A 56 6.21 -6.95 -1.36
N PHE A 57 6.45 -6.48 -0.17
CA PHE A 57 6.75 -5.07 0.05
C PHE A 57 7.96 -4.62 -0.76
N HIS A 58 9.04 -5.38 -0.68
CA HIS A 58 10.27 -5.00 -1.38
C HIS A 58 10.09 -4.94 -2.89
N ARG A 59 9.26 -5.83 -3.40
CA ARG A 59 9.00 -5.86 -4.83
C ARG A 59 8.13 -4.69 -5.27
N LEU A 60 7.19 -4.30 -4.43
CA LEU A 60 6.25 -3.25 -4.77
C LEU A 60 6.79 -1.85 -4.54
N VAL A 61 7.69 -1.69 -3.58
CA VAL A 61 8.17 -0.36 -3.21
C VAL A 61 8.67 0.46 -4.39
N PRO A 62 9.53 -0.08 -5.26
CA PRO A 62 10.02 0.73 -6.37
C PRO A 62 8.89 1.22 -7.28
N LYS A 63 7.88 0.38 -7.48
CA LYS A 63 6.75 0.75 -8.33
C LYS A 63 5.91 1.80 -7.64
N LEU A 64 5.65 1.59 -6.35
CA LEU A 64 4.81 2.53 -5.61
C LEU A 64 5.47 3.89 -5.49
N ARG A 65 6.77 3.93 -5.34
CA ARG A 65 7.48 5.19 -5.23
C ARG A 65 7.42 6.01 -6.50
N LYS A 66 7.28 5.35 -7.65
CA LYS A 66 7.16 6.06 -8.91
C LYS A 66 5.78 6.66 -9.08
N ILE A 67 4.78 6.04 -8.48
CA ILE A 67 3.40 6.44 -8.65
C ILE A 67 2.95 7.37 -7.54
N ALA A 68 3.39 7.10 -6.33
CA ALA A 68 2.92 7.81 -5.15
C ALA A 68 4.04 8.58 -4.51
N GLN A 69 3.66 9.57 -3.71
CA GLN A 69 4.61 10.35 -2.93
C GLN A 69 4.38 10.08 -1.47
N GLY A 70 5.44 10.21 -0.69
CA GLY A 70 5.31 10.12 0.75
C GLY A 70 4.89 8.76 1.26
N LEU A 71 5.45 7.71 0.69
CA LEU A 71 5.17 6.36 1.17
C LEU A 71 5.69 6.19 2.59
N VAL A 72 4.81 5.78 3.48
CA VAL A 72 5.14 5.60 4.89
C VAL A 72 4.63 4.25 5.36
N VAL A 73 5.47 3.51 6.08
CA VAL A 73 5.05 2.29 6.73
C VAL A 73 4.56 2.65 8.12
N LEU A 74 3.27 2.43 8.36
CA LEU A 74 2.66 2.81 9.62
C LEU A 74 2.81 1.76 10.69
N SER A 75 2.67 0.50 10.33
CA SER A 75 2.77 -0.55 11.32
C SER A 75 3.05 -1.89 10.68
N LEU A 76 3.55 -2.81 11.49
CA LEU A 76 3.73 -4.19 11.11
C LEU A 76 2.63 -5.00 11.78
N ILE A 77 1.93 -5.77 10.97
CA ILE A 77 0.80 -6.55 11.45
C ILE A 77 1.15 -8.03 11.39
N HIS A 78 0.95 -8.71 12.48
CA HIS A 78 1.11 -10.16 12.55
C HIS A 78 -0.26 -10.83 12.57
N ILE A 79 -0.38 -11.86 11.77
CA ILE A 79 -1.61 -12.65 11.79
C ILE A 79 -1.29 -14.10 12.05
#